data_7988acbbe878c6537ad14806d52a9beb
#
_entry.id   7988acbbe878c6537ad14806d52a9beb
#
_cell.length_a   1.000
_cell.length_b   1.000
_cell.length_c   1.000
_cell.angle_alpha   90.00
_cell.angle_beta   90.00
_cell.angle_gamma   90.00
#
_symmetry.space_group_name_H-M   'P 1'
#
loop_
_entity.id
_entity.type
_entity.pdbx_description
1 polymer ?
#
loop_
_entity_poly.entity_id
_entity_poly.type
_entity_poly.pdbx_seq_one_letter_code
_entity_poly.pdbx_strand_id
1 'polypeptide(L)'
;MWNKFNIKTFPSETLVYVDGVFQSDISTLPETENFATKYDLPIHIIYIGKIDREITLNINITAENQSIFLTIDLENNFPGFLNIFIKNAGKNSELRGHIMVKNYSDFGGKIVAEHAAPDTGILIQTKIIGYKNSYSTVSATAIINSNCPNTKSDIRLAGHTTDKSAKIRFTPKQRIKSVPNFSEHSAHIMHVTGPQENYLRTAGLSGAEVKDAMIEAFTKDFNLF
;
A
#
# COMPACT_ATOMS: atom_id res chain seq x y z
N MET A 1 19.57 5.15 -1.79
CA MET A 1 18.14 4.83 -1.61
C MET A 1 17.73 4.85 -0.14
N TRP A 2 18.55 4.41 0.79
CA TRP A 2 18.32 4.39 2.25
C TRP A 2 18.13 5.76 2.92
N ASN A 3 18.62 6.86 2.30
CA ASN A 3 18.48 8.20 2.88
C ASN A 3 17.06 8.77 2.94
N LYS A 4 16.08 8.10 2.33
CA LYS A 4 14.66 8.51 2.39
C LYS A 4 13.93 8.00 3.63
N PHE A 5 14.39 6.88 4.19
CA PHE A 5 13.81 6.32 5.40
C PHE A 5 14.83 6.46 6.53
N ASN A 6 14.60 7.41 7.41
CA ASN A 6 15.41 7.55 8.60
C ASN A 6 14.96 6.52 9.65
N ILE A 7 15.28 5.23 9.39
CA ILE A 7 14.88 4.08 10.22
C ILE A 7 15.29 4.25 11.69
N LYS A 8 16.33 5.07 11.94
CA LYS A 8 16.80 5.35 13.31
C LYS A 8 15.82 6.17 14.16
N THR A 9 14.79 6.75 13.57
CA THR A 9 13.84 7.63 14.27
C THR A 9 12.46 7.00 14.50
N PHE A 10 12.22 5.74 14.10
CA PHE A 10 10.97 5.09 14.41
C PHE A 10 10.92 4.64 15.88
N PRO A 11 10.06 5.23 16.71
CA PRO A 11 9.83 4.76 18.08
C PRO A 11 8.90 3.54 18.06
N SER A 12 9.31 2.47 17.38
CA SER A 12 8.46 1.33 17.08
C SER A 12 9.28 0.08 16.85
N GLU A 13 8.66 -1.04 17.03
CA GLU A 13 9.22 -2.32 16.64
C GLU A 13 9.10 -2.48 15.13
N THR A 14 10.19 -2.88 14.47
CA THR A 14 10.29 -2.78 13.01
C THR A 14 10.74 -4.09 12.38
N LEU A 15 10.05 -4.47 11.29
CA LEU A 15 10.42 -5.54 10.36
C LEU A 15 10.77 -4.90 9.02
N VAL A 16 11.95 -5.14 8.50
CA VAL A 16 12.42 -4.55 7.23
C VAL A 16 12.77 -5.63 6.22
N TYR A 17 12.25 -5.47 5.02
CA TYR A 17 12.54 -6.31 3.85
C TYR A 17 13.07 -5.43 2.72
N VAL A 18 14.15 -5.87 2.08
CA VAL A 18 14.73 -5.22 0.90
C VAL A 18 14.83 -6.22 -0.23
N ASP A 19 14.25 -5.91 -1.38
CA ASP A 19 14.16 -6.83 -2.53
C ASP A 19 13.61 -8.22 -2.16
N GLY A 20 12.70 -8.27 -1.16
CA GLY A 20 12.10 -9.51 -0.67
C GLY A 20 12.95 -10.31 0.32
N VAL A 21 14.05 -9.77 0.78
CA VAL A 21 14.92 -10.41 1.78
C VAL A 21 14.78 -9.70 3.11
N PHE A 22 14.51 -10.46 4.17
CA PHE A 22 14.45 -9.94 5.53
C PHE A 22 15.82 -9.40 5.98
N GLN A 23 15.82 -8.21 6.56
CA GLN A 23 17.03 -7.52 7.02
C GLN A 23 17.12 -7.59 8.53
N SER A 24 17.79 -8.62 9.05
CA SER A 24 17.93 -8.85 10.50
C SER A 24 18.79 -7.81 11.20
N ASP A 25 19.70 -7.17 10.50
CA ASP A 25 20.64 -6.17 11.02
C ASP A 25 19.99 -4.82 11.32
N ILE A 26 18.85 -4.53 10.70
CA ILE A 26 18.09 -3.28 10.87
C ILE A 26 16.67 -3.49 11.39
N SER A 27 16.21 -4.72 11.48
CA SER A 27 14.94 -5.08 12.08
C SER A 27 15.09 -5.15 13.60
N THR A 28 14.12 -4.64 14.34
CA THR A 28 14.08 -4.76 15.80
C THR A 28 13.32 -6.00 16.26
N LEU A 29 12.53 -6.59 15.36
CA LEU A 29 11.79 -7.83 15.57
C LEU A 29 12.37 -8.98 14.74
N PRO A 30 12.25 -10.23 15.18
CA PRO A 30 12.53 -11.40 14.36
C PRO A 30 11.53 -11.46 13.19
N GLU A 31 11.93 -12.12 12.11
CA GLU A 31 11.04 -12.33 10.97
C GLU A 31 9.77 -13.06 11.39
N THR A 32 8.62 -12.44 11.16
CA THR A 32 7.31 -13.01 11.50
C THR A 32 6.21 -12.41 10.64
N GLU A 33 5.20 -13.22 10.34
CA GLU A 33 3.95 -12.79 9.73
C GLU A 33 2.75 -12.93 10.70
N ASN A 34 3.02 -13.44 11.91
CA ASN A 34 2.02 -13.70 12.96
C ASN A 34 2.26 -12.80 14.17
N PHE A 35 1.29 -11.96 14.46
CA PHE A 35 1.29 -11.04 15.60
C PHE A 35 0.30 -11.53 16.66
N ALA A 36 0.63 -12.65 17.32
CA ALA A 36 -0.19 -13.28 18.34
C ALA A 36 -0.04 -12.63 19.72
N THR A 37 1.10 -12.00 19.97
CA THR A 37 1.37 -11.30 21.22
C THR A 37 1.27 -9.80 21.03
N LYS A 38 0.81 -9.10 22.07
CA LYS A 38 0.81 -7.64 22.08
C LYS A 38 2.23 -7.14 22.30
N TYR A 39 2.65 -6.19 21.45
CA TYR A 39 3.90 -5.46 21.61
C TYR A 39 3.63 -4.11 22.30
N ASP A 40 4.59 -3.60 23.05
CA ASP A 40 4.45 -2.34 23.79
C ASP A 40 4.34 -1.12 22.86
N LEU A 41 4.96 -1.23 21.69
CA LEU A 41 4.96 -0.18 20.67
C LEU A 41 4.24 -0.65 19.40
N PRO A 42 3.76 0.28 18.56
CA PRO A 42 3.29 -0.07 17.22
C PRO A 42 4.35 -0.80 16.41
N ILE A 43 3.91 -1.78 15.61
CA ILE A 43 4.80 -2.52 14.72
C ILE A 43 4.82 -1.84 13.35
N HIS A 44 6.03 -1.61 12.82
CA HIS A 44 6.21 -1.17 11.45
C HIS A 44 6.75 -2.31 10.58
N ILE A 45 6.04 -2.61 9.51
CA ILE A 45 6.48 -3.54 8.45
C ILE A 45 6.86 -2.70 7.24
N ILE A 46 8.13 -2.74 6.86
CA ILE A 46 8.67 -1.94 5.76
C ILE A 46 9.17 -2.88 4.67
N TYR A 47 8.63 -2.72 3.47
CA TYR A 47 9.03 -3.49 2.31
C TYR A 47 9.45 -2.54 1.19
N ILE A 48 10.71 -2.56 0.80
CA ILE A 48 11.28 -1.66 -0.21
C ILE A 48 12.06 -2.44 -1.25
N GLY A 49 12.11 -1.91 -2.47
CA GLY A 49 13.04 -2.37 -3.47
C GLY A 49 12.38 -2.69 -4.81
N LYS A 50 12.88 -3.70 -5.48
CA LYS A 50 12.42 -4.11 -6.81
C LYS A 50 11.51 -5.31 -6.72
N ILE A 51 10.56 -5.37 -7.66
CA ILE A 51 9.72 -6.55 -7.84
C ILE A 51 9.98 -7.07 -9.26
N ASP A 52 10.44 -8.30 -9.35
CA ASP A 52 10.75 -9.03 -10.59
C ASP A 52 10.19 -10.46 -10.58
N ARG A 53 9.35 -10.75 -9.58
CA ARG A 53 8.75 -12.06 -9.34
C ARG A 53 7.44 -11.91 -8.57
N GLU A 54 6.82 -13.01 -8.24
CA GLU A 54 5.70 -13.03 -7.30
C GLU A 54 6.21 -12.91 -5.85
N ILE A 55 5.65 -11.92 -5.14
CA ILE A 55 5.86 -11.70 -3.71
C ILE A 55 4.53 -11.89 -3.00
N THR A 56 4.52 -12.65 -1.93
CA THR A 56 3.34 -12.85 -1.08
C THR A 56 3.64 -12.45 0.35
N LEU A 57 2.85 -11.51 0.88
CA LEU A 57 2.87 -11.10 2.28
C LEU A 57 1.58 -11.57 2.96
N ASN A 58 1.72 -12.35 4.03
CA ASN A 58 0.61 -12.75 4.89
C ASN A 58 0.75 -12.06 6.25
N ILE A 59 -0.22 -11.28 6.67
CA ILE A 59 -0.20 -10.54 7.93
C ILE A 59 -1.38 -11.00 8.76
N ASN A 60 -1.13 -11.76 9.83
CA ASN A 60 -2.13 -12.29 10.74
C ASN A 60 -2.03 -11.57 12.09
N ILE A 61 -3.03 -10.79 12.43
CA ILE A 61 -3.12 -10.04 13.70
C ILE A 61 -4.09 -10.78 14.61
N THR A 62 -3.59 -11.37 15.68
CA THR A 62 -4.41 -12.06 16.70
C THR A 62 -4.30 -11.41 18.07
N ALA A 63 -3.31 -10.54 18.28
CA ALA A 63 -3.16 -9.76 19.49
C ALA A 63 -4.24 -8.66 19.58
N GLU A 64 -4.81 -8.48 20.76
CA GLU A 64 -5.74 -7.38 21.02
C GLU A 64 -5.01 -6.04 21.16
N ASN A 65 -5.67 -4.94 20.77
CA ASN A 65 -5.18 -3.58 20.89
C ASN A 65 -3.84 -3.34 20.19
N GLN A 66 -3.54 -4.10 19.13
CA GLN A 66 -2.32 -3.98 18.36
C GLN A 66 -2.46 -2.97 17.24
N SER A 67 -1.46 -2.10 17.06
CA SER A 67 -1.35 -1.21 15.91
C SER A 67 -0.22 -1.67 15.00
N ILE A 68 -0.52 -1.81 13.70
CA ILE A 68 0.46 -2.20 12.68
C ILE A 68 0.46 -1.15 11.56
N PHE A 69 1.65 -0.73 11.17
CA PHE A 69 1.89 0.13 10.02
C PHE A 69 2.64 -0.64 8.93
N LEU A 70 2.06 -0.71 7.75
CA LEU A 70 2.64 -1.37 6.59
C LEU A 70 3.08 -0.32 5.58
N THR A 71 4.36 -0.30 5.25
CA THR A 71 4.91 0.57 4.19
C THR A 71 5.54 -0.29 3.10
N ILE A 72 5.06 -0.13 1.88
CA ILE A 72 5.60 -0.80 0.70
C ILE A 72 5.97 0.26 -0.34
N ASP A 73 7.24 0.30 -0.76
CA ASP A 73 7.71 1.17 -1.87
C ASP A 73 8.50 0.31 -2.86
N LEU A 74 7.88 0.02 -3.99
CA LEU A 74 8.41 -0.91 -4.97
C LEU A 74 8.61 -0.25 -6.34
N GLU A 75 9.66 -0.69 -7.01
CA GLU A 75 9.94 -0.40 -8.40
C GLU A 75 9.82 -1.68 -9.24
N ASN A 76 8.89 -1.69 -10.20
CA ASN A 76 8.62 -2.82 -11.07
C ASN A 76 9.19 -2.57 -12.47
N ASN A 77 10.35 -3.13 -12.74
CA ASN A 77 11.04 -3.02 -14.05
C ASN A 77 10.83 -4.26 -14.95
N PHE A 78 10.37 -5.37 -14.38
CA PHE A 78 10.12 -6.65 -15.03
C PHE A 78 8.71 -7.13 -14.65
N PRO A 79 8.12 -8.10 -15.36
CA PRO A 79 6.85 -8.68 -14.96
C PRO A 79 6.88 -9.18 -13.51
N GLY A 80 6.01 -8.63 -12.66
CA GLY A 80 5.99 -8.94 -11.24
C GLY A 80 4.58 -8.97 -10.66
N PHE A 81 4.42 -9.64 -9.52
CA PHE A 81 3.15 -9.78 -8.83
C PHE A 81 3.28 -9.61 -7.31
N LEU A 82 2.39 -8.82 -6.71
CA LEU A 82 2.35 -8.60 -5.26
C LEU A 82 1.01 -9.07 -4.68
N ASN A 83 1.05 -10.10 -3.84
CA ASN A 83 -0.07 -10.56 -3.04
C ASN A 83 0.06 -10.05 -1.60
N ILE A 84 -1.00 -9.46 -1.06
CA ILE A 84 -1.07 -9.07 0.34
C ILE A 84 -2.35 -9.65 0.93
N PHE A 85 -2.18 -10.51 1.92
CA PHE A 85 -3.28 -11.10 2.68
C PHE A 85 -3.20 -10.62 4.12
N ILE A 86 -4.20 -9.88 4.55
CA ILE A 86 -4.30 -9.36 5.91
C ILE A 86 -5.51 -10.00 6.56
N LYS A 87 -5.30 -10.65 7.70
CA LYS A 87 -6.37 -11.15 8.56
C LYS A 87 -6.25 -10.49 9.93
N ASN A 88 -7.22 -9.64 10.26
CA ASN A 88 -7.27 -8.98 11.55
C ASN A 88 -8.32 -9.68 12.44
N ALA A 89 -7.83 -10.52 13.35
CA ALA A 89 -8.60 -11.26 14.34
C ALA A 89 -8.33 -10.78 15.78
N GLY A 90 -7.49 -9.78 15.96
CA GLY A 90 -7.23 -9.13 17.24
C GLY A 90 -8.27 -8.04 17.54
N LYS A 91 -9.07 -8.21 18.58
CA LYS A 91 -10.06 -7.20 18.99
C LYS A 91 -9.37 -5.83 19.25
N ASN A 92 -10.01 -4.73 18.84
CA ASN A 92 -9.48 -3.36 18.92
C ASN A 92 -8.13 -3.15 18.21
N SER A 93 -7.75 -4.02 17.28
CA SER A 93 -6.49 -3.89 16.54
C SER A 93 -6.69 -3.19 15.22
N GLU A 94 -5.68 -2.46 14.78
CA GLU A 94 -5.71 -1.69 13.54
C GLU A 94 -4.46 -1.92 12.70
N LEU A 95 -4.63 -2.08 11.38
CA LEU A 95 -3.56 -2.01 10.40
C LEU A 95 -3.78 -0.80 9.49
N ARG A 96 -2.74 0.01 9.33
CA ARG A 96 -2.67 1.08 8.34
C ARG A 96 -1.58 0.76 7.34
N GLY A 97 -1.95 0.67 6.06
CA GLY A 97 -1.06 0.28 4.98
C GLY A 97 -0.93 1.36 3.92
N HIS A 98 0.31 1.60 3.51
CA HIS A 98 0.64 2.46 2.38
C HIS A 98 1.48 1.67 1.38
N ILE A 99 0.99 1.59 0.15
CA ILE A 99 1.62 0.81 -0.92
C ILE A 99 1.86 1.74 -2.11
N MET A 100 3.12 1.90 -2.48
CA MET A 100 3.56 2.63 -3.68
C MET A 100 4.21 1.68 -4.65
N VAL A 101 3.80 1.71 -5.91
CA VAL A 101 4.45 0.96 -6.99
C VAL A 101 4.74 1.88 -8.16
N LYS A 102 6.01 2.02 -8.50
CA LYS A 102 6.48 2.64 -9.74
C LYS A 102 6.60 1.55 -10.80
N ASN A 103 5.65 1.51 -11.74
CA ASN A 103 5.55 0.43 -12.70
C ASN A 103 6.06 0.82 -14.09
N TYR A 104 7.11 0.15 -14.56
CA TYR A 104 7.72 0.28 -15.89
C TYR A 104 7.45 -0.93 -16.80
N SER A 105 6.73 -1.95 -16.31
CA SER A 105 6.48 -3.21 -17.00
C SER A 105 5.06 -3.71 -16.74
N ASP A 106 4.83 -5.02 -16.74
CA ASP A 106 3.58 -5.64 -16.33
C ASP A 106 3.58 -5.86 -14.81
N PHE A 107 2.57 -5.34 -14.13
CA PHE A 107 2.40 -5.47 -12.68
C PHE A 107 1.03 -6.03 -12.35
N GLY A 108 1.01 -7.11 -11.57
CA GLY A 108 -0.19 -7.64 -10.93
C GLY A 108 -0.19 -7.36 -9.43
N GLY A 109 -1.36 -7.02 -8.88
CA GLY A 109 -1.54 -6.84 -7.44
C GLY A 109 -2.83 -7.46 -6.93
N LYS A 110 -2.75 -8.13 -5.78
CA LYS A 110 -3.93 -8.65 -5.07
C LYS A 110 -3.82 -8.29 -3.61
N ILE A 111 -4.83 -7.58 -3.10
CA ILE A 111 -4.95 -7.22 -1.70
C ILE A 111 -6.23 -7.86 -1.17
N VAL A 112 -6.11 -8.61 -0.08
CA VAL A 112 -7.25 -9.16 0.64
C VAL A 112 -7.15 -8.72 2.09
N ALA A 113 -8.15 -7.96 2.54
CA ALA A 113 -8.25 -7.43 3.90
C ALA A 113 -9.45 -8.07 4.59
N GLU A 114 -9.20 -8.98 5.52
CA GLU A 114 -10.21 -9.75 6.24
C GLU A 114 -10.33 -9.27 7.69
N HIS A 115 -11.52 -8.85 8.08
CA HIS A 115 -11.91 -8.61 9.46
C HIS A 115 -12.52 -9.88 10.06
N ALA A 116 -11.87 -10.45 11.06
CA ALA A 116 -12.26 -11.69 11.73
C ALA A 116 -12.55 -11.52 13.22
N ALA A 117 -12.53 -10.27 13.73
CA ALA A 117 -12.93 -9.91 15.09
C ALA A 117 -13.67 -8.56 15.08
N PRO A 118 -14.47 -8.26 16.13
CA PRO A 118 -15.12 -6.95 16.27
C PRO A 118 -14.10 -5.85 16.58
N ASP A 119 -14.51 -4.60 16.35
CA ASP A 119 -13.76 -3.39 16.68
C ASP A 119 -12.39 -3.31 15.96
N THR A 120 -12.23 -3.99 14.82
CA THR A 120 -10.97 -4.01 14.06
C THR A 120 -10.92 -2.93 12.98
N GLY A 121 -9.70 -2.42 12.70
CA GLY A 121 -9.42 -1.48 11.61
C GLY A 121 -8.48 -2.07 10.56
N ILE A 122 -8.79 -1.88 9.28
CA ILE A 122 -7.86 -2.09 8.17
C ILE A 122 -8.03 -0.94 7.17
N LEU A 123 -7.01 -0.09 7.09
CA LEU A 123 -6.99 1.08 6.24
C LEU A 123 -5.78 0.95 5.30
N ILE A 124 -6.03 0.88 3.99
CA ILE A 124 -4.98 0.68 3.00
C ILE A 124 -5.11 1.72 1.88
N GLN A 125 -4.02 2.43 1.64
CA GLN A 125 -3.88 3.29 0.49
C GLN A 125 -2.84 2.70 -0.48
N THR A 126 -3.24 2.45 -1.70
CA THR A 126 -2.35 1.98 -2.76
C THR A 126 -2.24 3.04 -3.85
N LYS A 127 -1.01 3.41 -4.19
CA LYS A 127 -0.70 4.32 -5.29
C LYS A 127 0.15 3.62 -6.33
N ILE A 128 -0.27 3.70 -7.59
CA ILE A 128 0.45 3.12 -8.73
C ILE A 128 0.80 4.22 -9.72
N ILE A 129 2.07 4.32 -10.05
CA ILE A 129 2.55 5.20 -11.12
C ILE A 129 2.89 4.32 -12.32
N GLY A 130 2.11 4.44 -13.38
CA GLY A 130 2.35 3.74 -14.64
C GLY A 130 3.20 4.56 -15.58
N TYR A 131 4.36 4.04 -15.95
CA TYR A 131 5.26 4.64 -16.92
C TYR A 131 4.98 4.12 -18.33
N LYS A 132 5.66 4.68 -19.34
CA LYS A 132 5.47 4.34 -20.75
C LYS A 132 5.45 2.83 -21.00
N ASN A 133 4.46 2.36 -21.73
CA ASN A 133 4.20 0.96 -22.08
C ASN A 133 3.96 0.00 -20.90
N SER A 134 3.72 0.51 -19.70
CA SER A 134 3.42 -0.33 -18.55
C SER A 134 1.95 -0.73 -18.51
N TYR A 135 1.68 -1.90 -17.91
CA TYR A 135 0.33 -2.36 -17.64
C TYR A 135 0.22 -2.78 -16.16
N SER A 136 -0.75 -2.24 -15.45
CA SER A 136 -0.99 -2.57 -14.04
C SER A 136 -2.41 -3.09 -13.83
N THR A 137 -2.54 -4.20 -13.12
CA THR A 137 -3.83 -4.73 -12.69
C THR A 137 -3.82 -4.94 -11.19
N VAL A 138 -4.69 -4.28 -10.45
CA VAL A 138 -4.79 -4.48 -8.99
C VAL A 138 -6.23 -4.79 -8.60
N SER A 139 -6.40 -5.91 -7.89
CA SER A 139 -7.64 -6.25 -7.22
C SER A 139 -7.50 -6.05 -5.71
N ALA A 140 -8.50 -5.43 -5.10
CA ALA A 140 -8.54 -5.28 -3.66
C ALA A 140 -9.89 -5.75 -3.13
N THR A 141 -9.89 -6.60 -2.12
CA THR A 141 -11.09 -7.18 -1.54
C THR A 141 -11.12 -6.94 -0.04
N ALA A 142 -12.14 -6.22 0.42
CA ALA A 142 -12.47 -6.12 1.84
C ALA A 142 -13.47 -7.22 2.20
N ILE A 143 -13.19 -7.96 3.28
CA ILE A 143 -14.06 -9.01 3.83
C ILE A 143 -14.36 -8.66 5.28
N ILE A 144 -15.62 -8.47 5.60
CA ILE A 144 -16.10 -8.31 6.98
C ILE A 144 -16.94 -9.53 7.30
N ASN A 145 -16.43 -10.40 8.16
CA ASN A 145 -17.08 -11.65 8.53
C ASN A 145 -18.29 -11.43 9.43
N SER A 146 -19.08 -12.47 9.64
CA SER A 146 -20.15 -12.45 10.64
C SER A 146 -19.59 -12.19 12.02
N ASN A 147 -20.34 -11.52 12.89
CA ASN A 147 -19.94 -11.17 14.26
C ASN A 147 -18.71 -10.24 14.38
N CYS A 148 -18.47 -9.43 13.35
CA CYS A 148 -17.43 -8.39 13.36
C CYS A 148 -18.06 -6.99 13.31
N PRO A 149 -18.88 -6.57 14.31
CA PRO A 149 -19.43 -5.23 14.34
C PRO A 149 -18.34 -4.18 14.62
N ASN A 150 -18.67 -2.91 14.38
CA ASN A 150 -17.83 -1.74 14.64
C ASN A 150 -16.49 -1.75 13.90
N THR A 151 -16.35 -2.56 12.85
CA THR A 151 -15.14 -2.59 12.04
C THR A 151 -14.98 -1.31 11.21
N LYS A 152 -13.74 -0.95 10.93
CA LYS A 152 -13.37 0.13 10.00
C LYS A 152 -12.59 -0.45 8.84
N SER A 153 -13.13 -0.39 7.64
CA SER A 153 -12.49 -0.86 6.42
C SER A 153 -12.39 0.29 5.42
N ASP A 154 -11.17 0.69 5.08
CA ASP A 154 -10.93 1.73 4.08
C ASP A 154 -9.84 1.25 3.13
N ILE A 155 -10.22 0.98 1.88
CA ILE A 155 -9.27 0.57 0.85
C ILE A 155 -9.35 1.54 -0.33
N ARG A 156 -8.28 2.30 -0.54
CA ARG A 156 -8.17 3.31 -1.59
C ARG A 156 -7.12 2.91 -2.61
N LEU A 157 -7.53 2.86 -3.87
CA LEU A 157 -6.67 2.58 -5.01
C LEU A 157 -6.54 3.84 -5.85
N ALA A 158 -5.34 4.36 -6.01
CA ALA A 158 -5.06 5.52 -6.83
C ALA A 158 -4.02 5.19 -7.90
N GLY A 159 -4.29 5.56 -9.13
CA GLY A 159 -3.39 5.38 -10.26
C GLY A 159 -3.03 6.71 -10.91
N HIS A 160 -1.77 6.85 -11.33
CA HIS A 160 -1.32 7.94 -12.17
C HIS A 160 -0.58 7.39 -13.38
N THR A 161 -1.03 7.73 -14.59
CA THR A 161 -0.32 7.36 -15.83
C THR A 161 0.50 8.55 -16.32
N THR A 162 1.79 8.34 -16.52
CA THR A 162 2.71 9.37 -17.01
C THR A 162 2.77 9.45 -18.54
N ASP A 163 2.15 8.48 -19.21
CA ASP A 163 2.14 8.36 -20.67
C ASP A 163 0.83 7.71 -21.14
N LYS A 164 0.37 8.03 -22.36
CA LYS A 164 -0.87 7.49 -22.95
C LYS A 164 -0.81 5.99 -23.23
N SER A 165 0.38 5.41 -23.34
CA SER A 165 0.56 3.96 -23.52
C SER A 165 0.50 3.18 -22.20
N ALA A 166 0.64 3.86 -21.04
CA ALA A 166 0.49 3.25 -19.75
C ALA A 166 -0.99 2.94 -19.45
N LYS A 167 -1.24 1.76 -18.89
CA LYS A 167 -2.59 1.32 -18.54
C LYS A 167 -2.64 0.83 -17.10
N ILE A 168 -3.65 1.29 -16.37
CA ILE A 168 -3.93 0.86 -14.99
C ILE A 168 -5.37 0.38 -14.93
N ARG A 169 -5.59 -0.76 -14.29
CA ARG A 169 -6.92 -1.32 -14.04
C ARG A 169 -7.06 -1.67 -12.57
N PHE A 170 -8.10 -1.14 -11.93
CA PHE A 170 -8.48 -1.48 -10.57
C PHE A 170 -9.77 -2.28 -10.51
N THR A 171 -9.81 -3.24 -9.60
CA THR A 171 -11.00 -4.08 -9.34
C THR A 171 -11.26 -4.12 -7.83
N PRO A 172 -11.90 -3.07 -7.27
CA PRO A 172 -12.30 -3.06 -5.88
C PRO A 172 -13.51 -3.99 -5.64
N LYS A 173 -13.51 -4.70 -4.50
CA LYS A 173 -14.57 -5.62 -4.08
C LYS A 173 -14.82 -5.52 -2.59
N GLN A 174 -16.09 -5.66 -2.18
CA GLN A 174 -16.47 -5.76 -0.77
C GLN A 174 -17.36 -6.97 -0.53
N ARG A 175 -17.14 -7.64 0.59
CA ARG A 175 -17.96 -8.75 1.07
C ARG A 175 -18.29 -8.54 2.54
N ILE A 176 -19.44 -7.92 2.81
CA ILE A 176 -19.85 -7.49 4.14
C ILE A 176 -20.93 -8.43 4.69
N LYS A 177 -20.67 -9.07 5.83
CA LYS A 177 -21.59 -9.95 6.53
C LYS A 177 -21.97 -9.49 7.93
N SER A 178 -21.40 -8.37 8.39
CA SER A 178 -21.70 -7.72 9.66
C SER A 178 -21.78 -6.21 9.47
N VAL A 179 -22.49 -5.49 10.32
CA VAL A 179 -22.62 -4.04 10.21
C VAL A 179 -21.31 -3.35 10.63
N PRO A 180 -20.57 -2.73 9.70
CA PRO A 180 -19.36 -1.98 10.03
C PRO A 180 -19.71 -0.62 10.62
N ASN A 181 -18.78 -0.03 11.37
CA ASN A 181 -18.84 1.38 11.73
C ASN A 181 -18.54 2.27 10.52
N PHE A 182 -17.60 1.81 9.68
CA PHE A 182 -17.21 2.50 8.46
C PHE A 182 -16.70 1.47 7.44
N SER A 183 -17.14 1.58 6.18
CA SER A 183 -16.58 0.77 5.09
C SER A 183 -16.59 1.58 3.80
N GLU A 184 -15.39 1.94 3.33
CA GLU A 184 -15.18 2.66 2.08
C GLU A 184 -14.27 1.87 1.15
N HIS A 185 -14.59 1.93 -0.13
CA HIS A 185 -13.79 1.34 -1.19
C HIS A 185 -13.77 2.31 -2.37
N SER A 186 -12.62 2.85 -2.69
CA SER A 186 -12.50 3.80 -3.80
C SER A 186 -11.39 3.40 -4.77
N ALA A 187 -11.59 3.74 -6.03
CA ALA A 187 -10.57 3.58 -7.06
C ALA A 187 -10.66 4.74 -8.04
N HIS A 188 -9.54 5.37 -8.31
CA HIS A 188 -9.45 6.43 -9.32
C HIS A 188 -8.13 6.37 -10.07
N ILE A 189 -8.16 6.82 -11.32
CA ILE A 189 -6.97 6.89 -12.16
C ILE A 189 -6.88 8.31 -12.70
N MET A 190 -5.71 8.91 -12.51
CA MET A 190 -5.38 10.23 -13.00
C MET A 190 -4.38 10.14 -14.16
N HIS A 191 -4.49 11.07 -15.07
CA HIS A 191 -3.53 11.31 -16.12
C HIS A 191 -3.38 12.81 -16.33
N VAL A 192 -2.24 13.24 -16.78
CA VAL A 192 -2.01 14.65 -17.09
C VAL A 192 -2.93 15.02 -18.26
N THR A 193 -3.80 16.00 -18.04
CA THR A 193 -4.66 16.53 -19.10
C THR A 193 -3.94 17.64 -19.86
N GLY A 194 -4.33 17.86 -21.13
CA GLY A 194 -3.79 18.95 -21.92
C GLY A 194 -3.86 20.32 -21.25
N PRO A 195 -4.98 20.71 -20.62
CA PRO A 195 -5.07 21.98 -19.88
C PRO A 195 -4.10 22.08 -18.71
N GLN A 196 -3.92 21.03 -17.92
CA GLN A 196 -2.96 21.00 -16.80
C GLN A 196 -1.52 21.12 -17.30
N GLU A 197 -1.17 20.36 -18.35
CA GLU A 197 0.15 20.44 -18.98
C GLU A 197 0.42 21.85 -19.51
N ASN A 198 -0.53 22.43 -20.23
CA ASN A 198 -0.39 23.79 -20.78
C ASN A 198 -0.22 24.82 -19.66
N TYR A 199 -0.99 24.74 -18.58
CA TYR A 199 -0.84 25.65 -17.44
C TYR A 199 0.56 25.59 -16.84
N LEU A 200 1.08 24.40 -16.58
CA LEU A 200 2.42 24.23 -16.02
C LEU A 200 3.53 24.69 -17.00
N ARG A 201 3.34 24.46 -18.30
CA ARG A 201 4.26 24.95 -19.34
C ARG A 201 4.27 26.47 -19.46
N THR A 202 3.11 27.13 -19.32
CA THR A 202 3.05 28.61 -19.29
C THR A 202 3.72 29.19 -18.05
N ALA A 203 3.80 28.41 -16.95
CA ALA A 203 4.60 28.75 -15.77
C ALA A 203 6.10 28.49 -15.93
N GLY A 204 6.55 28.06 -17.11
CA GLY A 204 7.97 27.90 -17.48
C GLY A 204 8.53 26.49 -17.33
N LEU A 205 7.70 25.49 -16.97
CA LEU A 205 8.17 24.11 -16.84
C LEU A 205 8.32 23.44 -18.20
N SER A 206 9.42 22.70 -18.40
CA SER A 206 9.59 21.77 -19.50
C SER A 206 8.63 20.58 -19.41
N GLY A 207 8.47 19.82 -20.49
CA GLY A 207 7.61 18.63 -20.47
C GLY A 207 8.06 17.55 -19.49
N ALA A 208 9.36 17.46 -19.19
CA ALA A 208 9.89 16.55 -18.18
C ALA A 208 9.51 17.05 -16.76
N GLU A 209 9.76 18.32 -16.49
CA GLU A 209 9.43 18.94 -15.18
C GLU A 209 7.94 18.91 -14.89
N VAL A 210 7.07 19.02 -15.89
CA VAL A 210 5.62 18.86 -15.72
C VAL A 210 5.29 17.46 -15.21
N LYS A 211 5.90 16.41 -15.81
CA LYS A 211 5.67 15.03 -15.37
C LYS A 211 6.16 14.81 -13.95
N ASP A 212 7.34 15.31 -13.63
CA ASP A 212 7.93 15.18 -12.29
C ASP A 212 7.08 15.90 -11.24
N ALA A 213 6.62 17.12 -11.52
CA ALA A 213 5.75 17.88 -10.63
C ALA A 213 4.40 17.17 -10.39
N MET A 214 3.82 16.53 -11.42
CA MET A 214 2.58 15.76 -11.29
C MET A 214 2.79 14.48 -10.47
N ILE A 215 3.92 13.80 -10.66
CA ILE A 215 4.28 12.62 -9.85
C ILE A 215 4.49 13.05 -8.39
N GLU A 216 5.22 14.13 -8.15
CA GLU A 216 5.45 14.67 -6.82
C GLU A 216 4.13 15.02 -6.14
N ALA A 217 3.24 15.74 -6.81
CA ALA A 217 1.92 16.07 -6.29
C ALA A 217 1.09 14.81 -5.97
N PHE A 218 1.12 13.80 -6.86
CA PHE A 218 0.43 12.53 -6.63
C PHE A 218 1.00 11.75 -5.44
N THR A 219 2.31 11.85 -5.20
CA THR A 219 2.97 11.10 -4.13
C THR A 219 3.08 11.86 -2.81
N LYS A 220 2.79 13.17 -2.79
CA LYS A 220 3.02 14.05 -1.64
C LYS A 220 2.40 13.55 -0.33
N ASP A 221 1.16 13.04 -0.38
CA ASP A 221 0.44 12.53 0.79
C ASP A 221 0.88 11.10 1.19
N PHE A 222 1.83 10.54 0.45
CA PHE A 222 2.45 9.24 0.73
C PHE A 222 3.69 9.37 1.61
N ASN A 223 4.12 10.58 1.94
CA ASN A 223 5.17 10.84 2.91
C ASN A 223 4.59 10.64 4.32
N LEU A 224 4.81 9.62 4.79
CA LEU A 224 4.46 8.71 5.83
C LEU A 224 5.14 9.04 7.12
N PHE A 225 4.36 9.01 8.14
CA PHE A 225 4.68 8.80 9.55
C PHE A 225 6.07 9.26 10.01
#